data_c207f3d6136fa7e978686921aa592fbe
#
_entry.id   c207f3d6136fa7e978686921aa592fbe
#
_cell.length_a   1.000
_cell.length_b   1.000
_cell.length_c   1.000
_cell.angle_alpha   90.00
_cell.angle_beta   90.00
_cell.angle_gamma   90.00
#
_symmetry.space_group_name_H-M   'P 1'
#
loop_
_entity.id
_entity.type
_entity.pdbx_description
1 polymer ?
#
loop_
_entity_poly.entity_id
_entity_poly.type
_entity_poly.pdbx_seq_one_letter_code
_entity_poly.pdbx_strand_id
1 'polypeptide(L)'
;IAGRLAASAIVARCGKPRFLAQLYYKLRHLHYLSIRPFLDRLYLPPAHFRLAQTDETIICRCEAVSKADVNAALASGASGPNQLKAFCRAGMGRCQGRSCGLVVQEMIASHTGQSMAETGYYRLRPPVKPITLAELASLEGPWPN
;
A
#
# COMPACT_ATOMS: atom_id res chain seq x y z
N ILE A 1 18.24 2.74 -8.81
CA ILE A 1 17.90 3.86 -9.73
C ILE A 1 16.69 4.62 -9.17
N ALA A 2 15.62 3.97 -8.77
CA ALA A 2 14.44 4.64 -8.20
C ALA A 2 14.79 5.58 -7.02
N GLY A 3 15.62 5.13 -6.07
CA GLY A 3 16.08 5.98 -4.96
C GLY A 3 16.86 7.21 -5.41
N ARG A 4 17.71 7.10 -6.44
CA ARG A 4 18.43 8.25 -7.01
C ARG A 4 17.49 9.22 -7.72
N LEU A 5 16.44 8.70 -8.37
CA LEU A 5 15.41 9.52 -8.98
C LEU A 5 14.62 10.30 -7.94
N ALA A 6 14.20 9.64 -6.86
CA ALA A 6 13.53 10.28 -5.73
C ALA A 6 14.42 11.35 -5.06
N ALA A 7 15.68 11.02 -4.78
CA ALA A 7 16.63 11.97 -4.23
C ALA A 7 16.83 13.19 -5.12
N SER A 8 16.94 13.00 -6.46
CA SER A 8 17.07 14.11 -7.40
C SER A 8 15.83 15.00 -7.45
N ALA A 9 14.64 14.43 -7.27
CA ALA A 9 13.39 15.18 -7.18
C ALA A 9 13.33 16.04 -5.90
N ILE A 10 13.76 15.50 -4.75
CA ILE A 10 13.86 16.24 -3.49
C ILE A 10 14.84 17.42 -3.63
N VAL A 11 16.05 17.15 -4.15
CA VAL A 11 17.07 18.20 -4.37
C VAL A 11 16.56 19.31 -5.29
N ALA A 12 15.77 18.97 -6.32
CA ALA A 12 15.15 19.97 -7.19
C ALA A 12 14.14 20.86 -6.44
N ARG A 13 13.35 20.27 -5.54
CA ARG A 13 12.41 21.03 -4.66
C ARG A 13 13.12 21.94 -3.67
N CYS A 14 14.36 21.61 -3.29
CA CYS A 14 15.21 22.46 -2.46
C CYS A 14 15.96 23.55 -3.27
N GLY A 15 15.53 23.88 -4.48
CA GLY A 15 16.06 24.96 -5.29
C GLY A 15 17.38 24.65 -6.03
N LYS A 16 17.79 23.38 -6.11
CA LYS A 16 19.00 22.93 -6.81
C LYS A 16 18.68 21.93 -7.93
N PRO A 17 17.94 22.33 -8.98
CA PRO A 17 17.55 21.41 -10.03
C PRO A 17 18.75 20.89 -10.82
N ARG A 18 18.83 19.58 -10.99
CA ARG A 18 19.81 18.87 -11.83
C ARG A 18 19.07 18.18 -12.99
N PHE A 19 18.60 18.99 -13.94
CA PHE A 19 17.74 18.51 -15.03
C PHE A 19 18.34 17.33 -15.80
N LEU A 20 19.60 17.42 -16.21
CA LEU A 20 20.28 16.36 -16.96
C LEU A 20 20.39 15.06 -16.14
N ALA A 21 20.70 15.17 -14.84
CA ALA A 21 20.75 14.00 -13.96
C ALA A 21 19.37 13.35 -13.79
N GLN A 22 18.32 14.16 -13.66
CA GLN A 22 16.94 13.64 -13.59
C GLN A 22 16.54 12.94 -14.88
N LEU A 23 16.83 13.53 -16.04
CA LEU A 23 16.54 12.93 -17.34
C LEU A 23 17.28 11.60 -17.50
N TYR A 24 18.59 11.57 -17.19
CA TYR A 24 19.41 10.36 -17.22
C TYR A 24 18.82 9.25 -16.32
N TYR A 25 18.43 9.57 -15.07
CA TYR A 25 17.86 8.57 -14.18
C TYR A 25 16.45 8.12 -14.62
N LYS A 26 15.65 9.02 -15.22
CA LYS A 26 14.34 8.66 -15.81
C LYS A 26 14.52 7.67 -16.98
N LEU A 27 15.40 7.96 -17.91
CA LEU A 27 15.65 7.08 -19.07
C LEU A 27 16.15 5.69 -18.62
N ARG A 28 17.11 5.67 -17.69
CA ARG A 28 17.57 4.41 -17.12
C ARG A 28 16.47 3.66 -16.37
N HIS A 29 15.61 4.36 -15.65
CA HIS A 29 14.50 3.74 -14.96
C HIS A 29 13.53 3.10 -15.94
N LEU A 30 13.15 3.79 -17.01
CA LEU A 30 12.31 3.25 -18.08
C LEU A 30 12.95 2.03 -18.74
N HIS A 31 14.25 2.07 -19.01
CA HIS A 31 14.97 0.91 -19.55
C HIS A 31 14.86 -0.31 -18.61
N TYR A 32 15.07 -0.15 -17.30
CA TYR A 32 14.91 -1.26 -16.36
C TYR A 32 13.46 -1.71 -16.16
N LEU A 33 12.48 -0.84 -16.45
CA LEU A 33 11.06 -1.21 -16.41
C LEU A 33 10.60 -1.91 -17.69
N SER A 34 11.39 -1.94 -18.75
CA SER A 34 10.98 -2.56 -20.03
C SER A 34 10.61 -4.04 -19.91
N ILE A 35 11.25 -4.78 -19.00
CA ILE A 35 10.93 -6.19 -18.72
C ILE A 35 9.72 -6.35 -17.78
N ARG A 36 9.27 -5.27 -17.14
CA ARG A 36 8.22 -5.33 -16.13
C ARG A 36 6.90 -5.89 -16.63
N PRO A 37 6.39 -5.52 -17.82
CA PRO A 37 5.13 -6.08 -18.34
C PRO A 37 5.18 -7.60 -18.50
N PHE A 38 6.34 -8.14 -18.91
CA PHE A 38 6.54 -9.57 -19.00
C PHE A 38 6.50 -10.24 -17.62
N LEU A 39 7.23 -9.67 -16.65
CA LEU A 39 7.26 -10.22 -15.28
C LEU A 39 5.88 -10.14 -14.63
N ASP A 40 5.18 -9.02 -14.79
CA ASP A 40 3.84 -8.83 -14.21
C ASP A 40 2.83 -9.85 -14.78
N ARG A 41 3.00 -10.24 -16.06
CA ARG A 41 2.16 -11.27 -16.67
C ARG A 41 2.57 -12.67 -16.25
N LEU A 42 3.88 -12.94 -16.16
CA LEU A 42 4.43 -14.24 -15.78
C LEU A 42 4.08 -14.61 -14.34
N TYR A 43 4.17 -13.65 -13.43
CA TYR A 43 3.95 -13.86 -12.01
C TYR A 43 2.56 -13.47 -11.52
N LEU A 44 1.63 -13.14 -12.43
CA LEU A 44 0.26 -12.83 -12.04
C LEU A 44 -0.44 -14.10 -11.53
N PRO A 45 -0.81 -14.19 -10.24
CA PRO A 45 -1.52 -15.34 -9.74
C PRO A 45 -2.89 -15.47 -10.40
N PRO A 46 -3.37 -16.68 -10.70
CA PRO A 46 -4.75 -16.89 -11.14
C PRO A 46 -5.77 -16.29 -10.15
N ALA A 47 -6.90 -15.82 -10.67
CA ALA A 47 -7.90 -15.12 -9.87
C ALA A 47 -8.38 -15.91 -8.64
N HIS A 48 -8.51 -17.25 -8.78
CA HIS A 48 -8.94 -18.10 -7.67
C HIS A 48 -7.93 -18.21 -6.51
N PHE A 49 -6.65 -17.83 -6.71
CA PHE A 49 -5.67 -17.73 -5.62
C PHE A 49 -5.60 -16.34 -4.99
N ARG A 50 -6.12 -15.31 -5.67
CA ARG A 50 -6.04 -13.94 -5.20
C ARG A 50 -7.15 -13.59 -4.21
N LEU A 51 -8.33 -14.18 -4.40
CA LEU A 51 -9.49 -13.96 -3.53
C LEU A 51 -9.81 -15.24 -2.74
N ALA A 52 -10.15 -15.08 -1.49
CA ALA A 52 -10.60 -16.18 -0.64
C ALA A 52 -11.86 -16.83 -1.22
N GLN A 53 -11.89 -18.16 -1.24
CA GLN A 53 -13.00 -18.91 -1.83
C GLN A 53 -14.18 -19.06 -0.86
N THR A 54 -13.91 -19.27 0.43
CA THR A 54 -14.92 -19.47 1.46
C THR A 54 -15.02 -18.28 2.40
N ASP A 55 -16.19 -18.05 2.97
CA ASP A 55 -16.47 -16.89 3.83
C ASP A 55 -15.78 -16.99 5.19
N GLU A 56 -15.44 -18.20 5.64
CA GLU A 56 -14.71 -18.47 6.89
C GLU A 56 -13.22 -18.18 6.76
N THR A 57 -12.70 -17.98 5.53
CA THR A 57 -11.28 -17.71 5.32
C THR A 57 -10.86 -16.43 6.04
N ILE A 58 -9.85 -16.56 6.92
CA ILE A 58 -9.30 -15.41 7.65
C ILE A 58 -8.47 -14.56 6.71
N ILE A 59 -8.92 -13.34 6.46
CA ILE A 59 -8.24 -12.32 5.65
C ILE A 59 -7.21 -11.56 6.48
N CYS A 60 -7.60 -11.08 7.66
CA CYS A 60 -6.68 -10.38 8.57
C CYS A 60 -6.36 -11.25 9.78
N ARG A 61 -5.17 -11.87 9.77
CA ARG A 61 -4.73 -12.75 10.87
C ARG A 61 -4.47 -12.00 12.18
N CYS A 62 -4.09 -10.72 12.11
CA CYS A 62 -3.80 -9.94 13.32
C CYS A 62 -5.06 -9.63 14.14
N GLU A 63 -6.19 -9.44 13.47
CA GLU A 63 -7.48 -9.06 14.08
C GLU A 63 -8.53 -10.17 13.90
N ALA A 64 -8.12 -11.35 13.38
CA ALA A 64 -8.99 -12.51 13.15
C ALA A 64 -10.24 -12.20 12.30
N VAL A 65 -10.11 -11.26 11.34
CA VAL A 65 -11.21 -10.84 10.46
C VAL A 65 -11.35 -11.81 9.31
N SER A 66 -12.54 -12.39 9.13
CA SER A 66 -12.88 -13.31 8.05
C SER A 66 -13.27 -12.57 6.75
N LYS A 67 -13.42 -13.31 5.66
CA LYS A 67 -13.99 -12.80 4.41
C LYS A 67 -15.44 -12.35 4.62
N ALA A 68 -16.23 -13.08 5.41
CA ALA A 68 -17.61 -12.69 5.75
C ALA A 68 -17.66 -11.31 6.40
N ASP A 69 -16.76 -11.03 7.36
CA ASP A 69 -16.72 -9.74 8.05
C ASP A 69 -16.36 -8.60 7.08
N VAL A 70 -15.41 -8.85 6.16
CA VAL A 70 -15.06 -7.90 5.12
C VAL A 70 -16.25 -7.63 4.20
N ASN A 71 -16.95 -8.67 3.76
CA ASN A 71 -18.14 -8.54 2.91
C ASN A 71 -19.26 -7.79 3.62
N ALA A 72 -19.50 -8.05 4.90
CA ALA A 72 -20.48 -7.31 5.71
C ALA A 72 -20.13 -5.83 5.82
N ALA A 73 -18.85 -5.49 6.00
CA ALA A 73 -18.38 -4.11 6.02
C ALA A 73 -18.57 -3.41 4.66
N LEU A 74 -18.32 -4.11 3.55
CA LEU A 74 -18.57 -3.61 2.20
C LEU A 74 -20.07 -3.37 1.94
N ALA A 75 -20.92 -4.31 2.34
CA ALA A 75 -22.37 -4.18 2.25
C ALA A 75 -22.90 -3.01 3.09
N SER A 76 -22.21 -2.64 4.18
CA SER A 76 -22.51 -1.48 5.01
C SER A 76 -22.01 -0.15 4.41
N GLY A 77 -21.43 -0.18 3.20
CA GLY A 77 -21.03 1.04 2.45
C GLY A 77 -19.55 1.42 2.57
N ALA A 78 -18.69 0.53 3.05
CA ALA A 78 -17.25 0.81 3.04
C ALA A 78 -16.71 0.86 1.60
N SER A 79 -16.26 2.04 1.17
CA SER A 79 -15.82 2.30 -0.22
C SER A 79 -14.30 2.25 -0.43
N GLY A 80 -13.51 2.07 0.63
CA GLY A 80 -12.06 2.03 0.55
C GLY A 80 -11.40 1.39 1.77
N PRO A 81 -10.08 1.03 1.69
CA PRO A 81 -9.40 0.30 2.75
C PRO A 81 -9.40 1.03 4.10
N ASN A 82 -9.27 2.36 4.08
CA ASN A 82 -9.26 3.16 5.31
C ASN A 82 -10.64 3.25 5.99
N GLN A 83 -11.70 3.21 5.23
CA GLN A 83 -13.05 3.17 5.77
C GLN A 83 -13.40 1.75 6.24
N LEU A 84 -13.08 0.72 5.44
CA LEU A 84 -13.32 -0.68 5.79
C LEU A 84 -12.68 -1.05 7.13
N LYS A 85 -11.45 -0.61 7.40
CA LYS A 85 -10.81 -0.89 8.69
C LYS A 85 -11.55 -0.30 9.90
N ALA A 86 -12.32 0.78 9.71
CA ALA A 86 -13.15 1.35 10.78
C ALA A 86 -14.37 0.47 11.10
N PHE A 87 -14.89 -0.27 10.11
CA PHE A 87 -16.00 -1.20 10.29
C PHE A 87 -15.59 -2.53 10.92
N CYS A 88 -14.53 -3.17 10.37
CA CYS A 88 -14.15 -4.54 10.75
C CYS A 88 -12.72 -4.68 11.31
N ARG A 89 -12.00 -3.59 11.52
CA ARG A 89 -10.62 -3.54 12.03
C ARG A 89 -9.56 -4.22 11.14
N ALA A 90 -9.92 -4.70 9.93
CA ALA A 90 -8.96 -5.29 9.00
C ALA A 90 -7.82 -4.30 8.70
N GLY A 91 -6.58 -4.73 8.94
CA GLY A 91 -5.39 -3.88 8.77
C GLY A 91 -5.01 -3.01 9.96
N MET A 92 -5.75 -3.04 11.08
CA MET A 92 -5.42 -2.26 12.29
C MET A 92 -4.43 -2.97 13.22
N GLY A 93 -4.22 -4.27 13.05
CA GLY A 93 -3.32 -5.04 13.89
C GLY A 93 -1.85 -4.66 13.71
N ARG A 94 -0.99 -5.32 14.49
CA ARG A 94 0.47 -5.02 14.56
C ARG A 94 1.21 -4.98 13.23
N CYS A 95 0.75 -5.70 12.19
CA CYS A 95 1.36 -5.65 10.86
C CYS A 95 0.93 -4.42 10.04
N GLN A 96 -0.05 -3.64 10.51
CA GLN A 96 -0.56 -2.42 9.87
C GLN A 96 -0.95 -2.63 8.41
N GLY A 97 -1.68 -3.72 8.13
CA GLY A 97 -2.18 -4.06 6.80
C GLY A 97 -1.16 -4.66 5.83
N ARG A 98 0.10 -4.83 6.24
CA ARG A 98 1.15 -5.37 5.33
C ARG A 98 0.85 -6.78 4.84
N SER A 99 0.16 -7.60 5.64
CA SER A 99 -0.22 -8.96 5.26
C SER A 99 -1.53 -8.99 4.45
N CYS A 100 -2.58 -8.32 4.93
CA CYS A 100 -3.93 -8.42 4.36
C CYS A 100 -4.24 -7.32 3.33
N GLY A 101 -3.43 -6.26 3.25
CA GLY A 101 -3.79 -5.04 2.51
C GLY A 101 -4.09 -5.25 1.04
N LEU A 102 -3.30 -6.06 0.33
CA LEU A 102 -3.54 -6.34 -1.09
C LEU A 102 -4.82 -7.14 -1.30
N VAL A 103 -5.08 -8.14 -0.46
CA VAL A 103 -6.32 -8.95 -0.54
C VAL A 103 -7.54 -8.09 -0.25
N VAL A 104 -7.49 -7.27 0.80
CA VAL A 104 -8.56 -6.31 1.15
C VAL A 104 -8.81 -5.32 0.01
N GLN A 105 -7.77 -4.76 -0.59
CA GLN A 105 -7.88 -3.84 -1.72
C GLN A 105 -8.55 -4.53 -2.92
N GLU A 106 -8.17 -5.78 -3.22
CA GLU A 106 -8.75 -6.55 -4.33
C GLU A 106 -10.21 -6.91 -4.07
N MET A 107 -10.58 -7.26 -2.83
CA MET A 107 -11.97 -7.49 -2.46
C MET A 107 -12.83 -6.23 -2.64
N ILE A 108 -12.34 -5.06 -2.21
CA ILE A 108 -13.03 -3.78 -2.41
C ILE A 108 -13.16 -3.49 -3.90
N ALA A 109 -12.08 -3.59 -4.66
CA ALA A 109 -12.07 -3.36 -6.11
C ALA A 109 -13.11 -4.25 -6.83
N SER A 110 -13.15 -5.54 -6.48
CA SER A 110 -14.12 -6.50 -7.02
C SER A 110 -15.56 -6.16 -6.65
N HIS A 111 -15.80 -5.69 -5.42
CA HIS A 111 -17.14 -5.33 -4.94
C HIS A 111 -17.65 -4.03 -5.56
N THR A 112 -16.79 -3.03 -5.72
CA THR A 112 -17.15 -1.70 -6.22
C THR A 112 -17.06 -1.56 -7.73
N GLY A 113 -16.45 -2.53 -8.42
CA GLY A 113 -16.15 -2.45 -9.86
C GLY A 113 -15.04 -1.45 -10.23
N GLN A 114 -14.31 -0.93 -9.24
CA GLN A 114 -13.20 0.00 -9.44
C GLN A 114 -11.90 -0.75 -9.76
N SER A 115 -10.95 -0.05 -10.39
CA SER A 115 -9.59 -0.56 -10.50
C SER A 115 -8.86 -0.55 -9.15
N MET A 116 -7.81 -1.37 -9.03
CA MET A 116 -6.94 -1.37 -7.84
C MET A 116 -6.33 0.01 -7.54
N ALA A 117 -6.02 0.78 -8.60
CA ALA A 117 -5.46 2.12 -8.46
C ALA A 117 -6.47 3.12 -7.88
N GLU A 118 -7.73 3.06 -8.30
CA GLU A 118 -8.81 3.90 -7.79
C GLU A 118 -9.21 3.55 -6.37
N THR A 119 -9.28 2.26 -6.04
CA THR A 119 -9.54 1.77 -4.66
C THR A 119 -8.48 2.29 -3.69
N GLY A 120 -7.23 2.42 -4.12
CA GLY A 120 -6.12 2.89 -3.31
C GLY A 120 -5.70 1.89 -2.23
N TYR A 121 -4.81 2.34 -1.35
CA TYR A 121 -4.25 1.49 -0.28
C TYR A 121 -4.41 2.16 1.08
N TYR A 122 -4.08 1.44 2.15
CA TYR A 122 -4.06 2.00 3.49
C TYR A 122 -3.14 3.22 3.58
N ARG A 123 -3.60 4.27 4.25
CA ARG A 123 -2.75 5.41 4.57
C ARG A 123 -1.75 5.01 5.65
N LEU A 124 -0.50 4.92 5.25
CA LEU A 124 0.60 4.66 6.17
C LEU A 124 0.91 5.93 6.95
N ARG A 125 1.06 5.80 8.27
CA ARG A 125 1.44 6.89 9.17
C ARG A 125 2.85 6.66 9.71
N PRO A 126 3.63 7.71 9.89
CA PRO A 126 4.90 7.60 10.62
C PRO A 126 4.67 7.13 12.07
N PRO A 127 5.59 6.36 12.62
CA PRO A 127 6.77 5.77 12.00
C PRO A 127 6.41 4.58 11.13
N VAL A 128 6.96 4.52 9.89
CA VAL A 128 6.70 3.41 8.94
C VAL A 128 7.54 2.16 9.22
N LYS A 129 8.49 2.27 10.13
CA LYS A 129 9.28 1.16 10.68
C LYS A 129 9.19 1.19 12.20
N PRO A 130 9.35 0.04 12.89
CA PRO A 130 9.46 0.03 14.34
C PRO A 130 10.60 0.94 14.82
N ILE A 131 10.32 1.74 15.84
CA ILE A 131 11.28 2.57 16.57
C ILE A 131 11.16 2.26 18.05
N THR A 132 12.22 2.46 18.80
CA THR A 132 12.20 2.30 20.26
C THR A 132 11.55 3.51 20.93
N LEU A 133 11.02 3.32 22.14
CA LEU A 133 10.51 4.44 22.94
C LEU A 133 11.58 5.48 23.23
N ALA A 134 12.84 5.06 23.41
CA ALA A 134 13.97 5.96 23.61
C ALA A 134 14.22 6.86 22.39
N GLU A 135 14.17 6.29 21.16
CA GLU A 135 14.26 7.06 19.92
C GLU A 135 13.10 8.04 19.79
N LEU A 136 11.86 7.60 20.11
CA LEU A 136 10.70 8.49 20.08
C LEU A 136 10.82 9.62 21.10
N ALA A 137 11.27 9.33 22.31
CA ALA A 137 11.45 10.34 23.37
C ALA A 137 12.59 11.32 23.07
N SER A 138 13.56 10.95 22.26
CA SER A 138 14.68 11.82 21.88
C SER A 138 14.35 12.80 20.73
N LEU A 139 13.15 12.73 20.16
CA LEU A 139 12.71 13.67 19.13
C LEU A 139 12.40 15.02 19.79
N GLU A 140 13.36 15.94 19.69
CA GLU A 140 13.21 17.33 20.15
C GLU A 140 12.63 18.20 19.02
N GLY A 141 11.62 19.00 19.38
CA GLY A 141 11.03 19.99 18.48
C GLY A 141 9.59 19.68 18.01
N PRO A 142 8.90 20.72 17.50
CA PRO A 142 7.56 20.52 16.96
C PRO A 142 7.62 19.68 15.69
N TRP A 143 6.68 18.74 15.57
CA TRP A 143 6.50 17.95 14.36
C TRP A 143 6.28 18.89 13.16
N PRO A 144 6.97 18.70 12.03
CA PRO A 144 6.70 19.48 10.84
C PRO A 144 5.25 19.24 10.40
N ASN A 145 4.51 20.33 10.27
CA ASN A 145 3.13 20.37 9.75
C ASN A 145 3.05 19.91 8.28
#